data_23d2f183e1f40d0a4e4f76dd1c9652e4
#
_entry.id   23d2f183e1f40d0a4e4f76dd1c9652e4
#
_cell.length_a   1.000
_cell.length_b   1.000
_cell.length_c   1.000
_cell.angle_alpha   90.00
_cell.angle_beta   90.00
_cell.angle_gamma   90.00
#
_symmetry.space_group_name_H-M   'P 1'
#
loop_
_entity.id
_entity.type
_entity.pdbx_description
1 polymer ?
#
loop_
_entity_poly.entity_id
_entity_poly.type
_entity_poly.pdbx_seq_one_letter_code
_entity_poly.pdbx_strand_id
1 'polypeptide(L)'
;MLKINKAFHIKTTVFAIVGLLCSMFAVPQSVFAEETQYFPVASSRVGPYSAMGTGYYGAQIDYMNYVNMNGGVNGVMLTWQECETEYNAVKTVECYQRLLEKDGQKIVVFDTLGTPGAYAVINRMAEDNVVLAQYGYGRTDGADGRVWPWVFNAASH
;
A
#
# COMPACT_ATOMS: atom_id res chain seq x y z
N MET A 1 29.35 -70.89 -18.65
CA MET A 1 30.26 -70.07 -17.83
C MET A 1 30.00 -68.59 -18.16
N LEU A 2 29.12 -67.96 -17.44
CA LEU A 2 28.65 -66.57 -17.75
C LEU A 2 29.59 -65.62 -17.00
N LYS A 3 30.38 -64.79 -17.71
CA LYS A 3 31.16 -63.71 -17.11
C LYS A 3 30.22 -62.52 -16.89
N ILE A 4 29.77 -62.35 -15.64
CA ILE A 4 28.99 -61.17 -15.25
C ILE A 4 29.93 -59.95 -15.24
N ASN A 5 29.62 -59.00 -16.08
CA ASN A 5 30.42 -57.79 -16.35
C ASN A 5 30.27 -56.82 -15.16
N LYS A 6 31.19 -56.89 -14.17
CA LYS A 6 31.21 -56.05 -12.98
C LYS A 6 31.22 -54.52 -13.27
N ALA A 7 31.63 -54.15 -14.49
CA ALA A 7 31.69 -52.74 -14.93
C ALA A 7 30.31 -52.11 -15.15
N PHE A 8 29.27 -52.90 -15.45
CA PHE A 8 27.92 -52.39 -15.71
C PHE A 8 27.21 -51.99 -14.42
N HIS A 9 27.44 -52.74 -13.33
CA HIS A 9 26.80 -52.41 -12.04
C HIS A 9 27.35 -51.15 -11.37
N ILE A 10 28.63 -50.84 -11.57
CA ILE A 10 29.23 -49.62 -10.95
C ILE A 10 28.70 -48.34 -11.59
N LYS A 11 28.51 -48.34 -12.92
CA LYS A 11 27.96 -47.17 -13.63
C LYS A 11 26.52 -46.90 -13.25
N THR A 12 25.70 -47.93 -13.08
CA THR A 12 24.28 -47.77 -12.70
C THR A 12 24.13 -47.27 -11.25
N THR A 13 24.99 -47.73 -10.34
CA THR A 13 24.95 -47.32 -8.92
C THR A 13 25.40 -45.85 -8.74
N VAL A 14 26.42 -45.41 -9.50
CA VAL A 14 26.89 -44.03 -9.47
C VAL A 14 25.82 -43.07 -10.00
N PHE A 15 25.10 -43.39 -11.06
CA PHE A 15 23.99 -42.57 -11.57
C PHE A 15 22.83 -42.47 -10.57
N ALA A 16 22.51 -43.54 -9.87
CA ALA A 16 21.44 -43.55 -8.87
C ALA A 16 21.79 -42.70 -7.65
N ILE A 17 23.06 -42.69 -7.21
CA ILE A 17 23.51 -41.86 -6.06
C ILE A 17 23.58 -40.38 -6.44
N VAL A 18 24.01 -40.01 -7.65
CA VAL A 18 24.03 -38.63 -8.11
C VAL A 18 22.62 -38.07 -8.27
N GLY A 19 21.66 -38.87 -8.74
CA GLY A 19 20.25 -38.48 -8.83
C GLY A 19 19.61 -38.27 -7.46
N LEU A 20 19.96 -39.04 -6.44
CA LEU A 20 19.44 -38.94 -5.10
C LEU A 20 20.03 -37.71 -4.32
N LEU A 21 21.27 -37.34 -4.61
CA LEU A 21 21.92 -36.18 -4.03
C LEU A 21 21.40 -34.85 -4.60
N CYS A 22 20.97 -34.80 -5.86
CA CYS A 22 20.36 -33.60 -6.45
C CYS A 22 18.96 -33.30 -5.90
N SER A 23 18.21 -34.31 -5.44
CA SER A 23 16.86 -34.08 -4.89
C SER A 23 16.86 -33.53 -3.46
N MET A 24 17.99 -33.54 -2.74
CA MET A 24 18.10 -33.02 -1.37
C MET A 24 18.28 -31.48 -1.31
N PHE A 25 18.54 -30.82 -2.45
CA PHE A 25 18.70 -29.38 -2.51
C PHE A 25 17.47 -28.62 -3.05
N ALA A 26 16.34 -29.29 -3.20
CA ALA A 26 15.07 -28.62 -3.42
C ALA A 26 14.62 -27.99 -2.09
N VAL A 27 15.28 -26.89 -1.68
CA VAL A 27 14.77 -26.03 -0.63
C VAL A 27 13.43 -25.52 -1.14
N PRO A 28 12.29 -25.78 -0.45
CA PRO A 28 11.04 -25.16 -0.83
C PRO A 28 11.28 -23.65 -0.74
N GLN A 29 11.30 -22.97 -1.86
CA GLN A 29 11.19 -21.53 -1.89
C GLN A 29 9.78 -21.24 -1.36
N SER A 30 9.69 -20.98 -0.05
CA SER A 30 8.52 -20.35 0.52
C SER A 30 8.38 -19.03 -0.22
N VAL A 31 7.42 -18.94 -1.11
CA VAL A 31 6.96 -17.68 -1.68
C VAL A 31 6.33 -16.94 -0.49
N PHE A 32 7.16 -16.17 0.23
CA PHE A 32 6.62 -15.22 1.18
C PHE A 32 5.80 -14.24 0.34
N ALA A 33 4.51 -14.19 0.59
CA ALA A 33 3.70 -13.11 0.06
C ALA A 33 4.37 -11.81 0.53
N GLU A 34 4.69 -10.94 -0.43
CA GLU A 34 5.29 -9.65 -0.12
C GLU A 34 4.32 -8.89 0.80
N GLU A 35 4.79 -8.49 1.98
CA GLU A 35 3.96 -7.75 2.90
C GLU A 35 3.68 -6.36 2.32
N THR A 36 2.42 -5.97 2.30
CA THR A 36 2.01 -4.70 1.70
C THR A 36 1.20 -3.88 2.69
N GLN A 37 1.34 -2.55 2.60
CA GLN A 37 0.48 -1.60 3.29
C GLN A 37 -0.29 -0.77 2.26
N TYR A 38 -1.61 -0.77 2.39
CA TYR A 38 -2.50 -0.03 1.51
C TYR A 38 -2.68 1.42 1.96
N PHE A 39 -2.55 2.36 1.01
CA PHE A 39 -2.83 3.79 1.18
C PHE A 39 -3.86 4.25 0.14
N PRO A 40 -4.89 5.00 0.55
CA PRO A 40 -5.83 5.61 -0.37
C PRO A 40 -5.25 6.90 -0.98
N VAL A 41 -5.65 7.25 -2.20
CA VAL A 41 -5.33 8.53 -2.83
C VAL A 41 -6.64 9.19 -3.25
N ALA A 42 -7.15 10.12 -2.44
CA ALA A 42 -8.36 10.87 -2.74
C ALA A 42 -7.99 12.13 -3.53
N SER A 43 -7.79 11.98 -4.84
CA SER A 43 -7.22 13.02 -5.68
C SER A 43 -8.18 14.15 -6.05
N SER A 44 -7.61 15.26 -6.51
CA SER A 44 -8.32 16.43 -7.06
C SER A 44 -7.58 16.92 -8.32
N ARG A 45 -7.44 16.01 -9.30
CA ARG A 45 -6.78 16.30 -10.58
C ARG A 45 -7.70 17.00 -11.58
N VAL A 46 -8.98 17.02 -11.29
CA VAL A 46 -10.02 17.70 -12.06
C VAL A 46 -10.67 18.77 -11.18
N GLY A 47 -11.33 19.76 -11.79
CA GLY A 47 -12.04 20.83 -11.10
C GLY A 47 -11.16 22.05 -10.77
N PRO A 48 -11.59 22.92 -9.83
CA PRO A 48 -11.02 24.26 -9.64
C PRO A 48 -9.56 24.25 -9.13
N TYR A 49 -9.12 23.14 -8.53
CA TYR A 49 -7.75 22.99 -7.98
C TYR A 49 -6.90 22.01 -8.78
N SER A 50 -7.31 21.65 -10.00
CA SER A 50 -6.64 20.64 -10.83
C SER A 50 -5.16 20.93 -11.09
N ALA A 51 -4.78 22.18 -11.25
CA ALA A 51 -3.38 22.58 -11.49
C ALA A 51 -2.46 22.17 -10.31
N MET A 52 -2.92 22.38 -9.08
CA MET A 52 -2.19 21.97 -7.89
C MET A 52 -2.35 20.46 -7.64
N GLY A 53 -3.57 19.94 -7.75
CA GLY A 53 -3.89 18.53 -7.50
C GLY A 53 -3.13 17.57 -8.41
N THR A 54 -2.98 17.90 -9.69
CA THR A 54 -2.21 17.06 -10.62
C THR A 54 -0.77 16.90 -10.18
N GLY A 55 -0.10 17.99 -9.80
CA GLY A 55 1.28 17.93 -9.31
C GLY A 55 1.40 17.24 -7.95
N TYR A 56 0.54 17.59 -7.01
CA TYR A 56 0.57 17.05 -5.64
C TYR A 56 0.36 15.52 -5.63
N TYR A 57 -0.72 15.03 -6.21
CA TYR A 57 -1.01 13.59 -6.22
C TYR A 57 -0.10 12.80 -7.16
N GLY A 58 0.42 13.45 -8.22
CA GLY A 58 1.50 12.86 -9.02
C GLY A 58 2.74 12.60 -8.17
N ALA A 59 3.22 13.62 -7.46
CA ALA A 59 4.38 13.50 -6.60
C ALA A 59 4.18 12.50 -5.43
N GLN A 60 2.96 12.40 -4.88
CA GLN A 60 2.63 11.41 -3.85
C GLN A 60 2.81 9.98 -4.38
N ILE A 61 2.27 9.68 -5.57
CA ILE A 61 2.39 8.36 -6.20
C ILE A 61 3.85 8.08 -6.59
N ASP A 62 4.55 9.06 -7.15
CA ASP A 62 5.96 8.93 -7.51
C ASP A 62 6.82 8.64 -6.28
N TYR A 63 6.51 9.28 -5.14
CA TYR A 63 7.23 9.02 -3.89
C TYR A 63 6.95 7.61 -3.35
N MET A 64 5.71 7.11 -3.41
CA MET A 64 5.40 5.72 -3.04
C MET A 64 6.13 4.72 -3.95
N ASN A 65 6.20 4.99 -5.26
CA ASN A 65 7.00 4.20 -6.17
C ASN A 65 8.50 4.22 -5.81
N TYR A 66 9.04 5.41 -5.49
CA TYR A 66 10.43 5.56 -5.06
C TYR A 66 10.73 4.75 -3.79
N VAL A 67 9.83 4.78 -2.80
CA VAL A 67 9.94 3.96 -1.58
C VAL A 67 9.98 2.48 -1.94
N ASN A 68 9.07 2.02 -2.79
CA ASN A 68 9.01 0.62 -3.24
C ASN A 68 10.27 0.19 -4.00
N MET A 69 10.80 1.04 -4.88
CA MET A 69 12.07 0.78 -5.59
C MET A 69 13.26 0.62 -4.64
N ASN A 70 13.17 1.16 -3.42
CA ASN A 70 14.18 1.03 -2.37
C ASN A 70 13.85 -0.06 -1.33
N GLY A 71 12.92 -0.98 -1.64
CA GLY A 71 12.59 -2.12 -0.79
C GLY A 71 11.48 -1.84 0.24
N GLY A 72 10.66 -0.82 0.02
CA GLY A 72 9.55 -0.49 0.90
C GLY A 72 9.98 0.11 2.24
N VAL A 73 9.08 0.12 3.19
CA VAL A 73 9.35 0.55 4.58
C VAL A 73 9.56 -0.69 5.43
N ASN A 74 10.79 -0.95 5.84
CA ASN A 74 11.18 -2.17 6.57
C ASN A 74 10.78 -3.46 5.83
N GLY A 75 10.83 -3.46 4.49
CA GLY A 75 10.44 -4.60 3.67
C GLY A 75 8.95 -4.66 3.32
N VAL A 76 8.11 -3.76 3.85
CA VAL A 76 6.69 -3.65 3.54
C VAL A 76 6.50 -2.74 2.34
N MET A 77 5.90 -3.25 1.26
CA MET A 77 5.67 -2.48 0.05
C MET A 77 4.39 -1.65 0.16
N LEU A 78 4.39 -0.46 -0.43
CA LEU A 78 3.23 0.43 -0.44
C LEU A 78 2.34 0.12 -1.64
N THR A 79 1.05 -0.03 -1.40
CA THR A 79 0.03 -0.14 -2.46
C THR A 79 -0.96 0.99 -2.34
N TRP A 80 -1.60 1.35 -3.44
CA TRP A 80 -2.59 2.43 -3.43
C TRP A 80 -3.71 2.20 -4.43
N GLN A 81 -4.77 2.95 -4.22
CA GLN A 81 -5.86 3.14 -5.18
C GLN A 81 -6.25 4.60 -5.20
N GLU A 82 -6.37 5.16 -6.39
CA GLU A 82 -6.78 6.54 -6.60
C GLU A 82 -8.29 6.64 -6.81
N CYS A 83 -8.92 7.67 -6.23
CA CYS A 83 -10.29 8.07 -6.45
C CYS A 83 -10.37 9.58 -6.60
N GLU A 84 -10.91 10.06 -7.73
CA GLU A 84 -11.00 11.49 -8.04
C GLU A 84 -12.18 12.15 -7.32
N THR A 85 -11.89 13.16 -6.52
CA THR A 85 -12.88 13.91 -5.72
C THR A 85 -13.36 15.20 -6.38
N GLU A 86 -12.66 15.69 -7.40
CA GLU A 86 -12.91 17.00 -8.04
C GLU A 86 -12.96 18.17 -7.04
N TYR A 87 -12.29 18.06 -5.90
CA TYR A 87 -12.35 19.00 -4.77
C TYR A 87 -13.78 19.18 -4.21
N ASN A 88 -14.63 18.18 -4.32
CA ASN A 88 -16.04 18.20 -3.95
C ASN A 88 -16.29 17.37 -2.68
N ALA A 89 -17.02 17.94 -1.71
CA ALA A 89 -17.30 17.28 -0.43
C ALA A 89 -18.06 15.96 -0.57
N VAL A 90 -19.06 15.90 -1.46
CA VAL A 90 -19.87 14.69 -1.65
C VAL A 90 -19.03 13.60 -2.28
N LYS A 91 -18.27 13.92 -3.34
CA LYS A 91 -17.35 12.97 -3.98
C LYS A 91 -16.25 12.52 -3.04
N THR A 92 -15.78 13.38 -2.12
CA THR A 92 -14.80 12.97 -1.09
C THR A 92 -15.38 11.90 -0.18
N VAL A 93 -16.66 12.04 0.24
CA VAL A 93 -17.33 10.99 1.05
C VAL A 93 -17.48 9.69 0.27
N GLU A 94 -17.86 9.75 -1.01
CA GLU A 94 -17.97 8.58 -1.89
C GLU A 94 -16.61 7.90 -2.08
N CYS A 95 -15.56 8.68 -2.33
CA CYS A 95 -14.19 8.17 -2.43
C CYS A 95 -13.72 7.56 -1.12
N TYR A 96 -13.98 8.20 0.02
CA TYR A 96 -13.64 7.66 1.33
C TYR A 96 -14.25 6.28 1.54
N GLN A 97 -15.55 6.13 1.28
CA GLN A 97 -16.25 4.85 1.42
C GLN A 97 -15.69 3.77 0.47
N ARG A 98 -15.36 4.15 -0.77
CA ARG A 98 -14.78 3.24 -1.77
C ARG A 98 -13.38 2.79 -1.41
N LEU A 99 -12.59 3.70 -0.82
CA LEU A 99 -11.18 3.49 -0.52
C LEU A 99 -10.93 2.94 0.89
N LEU A 100 -11.97 2.82 1.73
CA LEU A 100 -11.83 2.46 3.14
C LEU A 100 -11.15 1.10 3.33
N GLU A 101 -11.35 0.19 2.39
CA GLU A 101 -10.77 -1.15 2.41
C GLU A 101 -10.46 -1.62 1.00
N LYS A 102 -9.33 -2.27 0.84
CA LYS A 102 -8.93 -2.93 -0.39
C LYS A 102 -8.23 -4.24 -0.08
N ASP A 103 -8.66 -5.34 -0.72
CA ASP A 103 -8.05 -6.66 -0.60
C ASP A 103 -7.91 -7.14 0.86
N GLY A 104 -8.90 -6.80 1.72
CA GLY A 104 -8.89 -7.11 3.16
C GLY A 104 -8.01 -6.20 4.00
N GLN A 105 -7.38 -5.18 3.42
CA GLN A 105 -6.60 -4.17 4.13
C GLN A 105 -7.41 -2.89 4.30
N LYS A 106 -7.75 -2.56 5.54
CA LYS A 106 -8.37 -1.28 5.88
C LYS A 106 -7.30 -0.17 5.88
N ILE A 107 -7.69 1.04 5.44
CA ILE A 107 -6.82 2.19 5.50
C ILE A 107 -6.52 2.59 6.94
N VAL A 108 -5.32 3.11 7.18
CA VAL A 108 -4.91 3.67 8.48
C VAL A 108 -4.91 5.19 8.47
N VAL A 109 -4.81 5.79 7.30
CA VAL A 109 -4.81 7.23 7.09
C VAL A 109 -5.62 7.57 5.85
N PHE A 110 -6.32 8.69 5.90
CA PHE A 110 -6.98 9.30 4.76
C PHE A 110 -6.51 10.74 4.65
N ASP A 111 -6.02 11.14 3.49
CA ASP A 111 -5.57 12.50 3.26
C ASP A 111 -6.58 13.31 2.45
N THR A 112 -6.67 14.58 2.73
CA THR A 112 -7.47 15.52 1.96
C THR A 112 -6.67 16.80 1.69
N LEU A 113 -6.52 17.14 0.41
CA LEU A 113 -5.97 18.44 0.03
C LEU A 113 -6.97 19.57 0.31
N GLY A 114 -8.26 19.27 0.25
CA GLY A 114 -9.34 20.23 0.29
C GLY A 114 -10.07 20.31 1.63
N THR A 115 -10.25 21.54 2.14
CA THR A 115 -11.07 21.83 3.32
C THR A 115 -12.50 21.26 3.24
N PRO A 116 -13.25 21.37 2.11
CA PRO A 116 -14.60 20.79 2.01
C PRO A 116 -14.62 19.27 2.23
N GLY A 117 -13.63 18.56 1.73
CA GLY A 117 -13.48 17.11 1.94
C GLY A 117 -13.20 16.77 3.40
N ALA A 118 -12.28 17.51 4.05
CA ALA A 118 -11.99 17.34 5.47
C ALA A 118 -13.24 17.53 6.34
N TYR A 119 -14.02 18.59 6.10
CA TYR A 119 -15.28 18.84 6.81
C TYR A 119 -16.27 17.66 6.64
N ALA A 120 -16.33 17.08 5.45
CA ALA A 120 -17.32 16.05 5.14
C ALA A 120 -17.02 14.69 5.81
N VAL A 121 -15.74 14.40 6.09
CA VAL A 121 -15.34 13.08 6.62
C VAL A 121 -14.90 13.09 8.07
N ILE A 122 -14.61 14.25 8.68
CA ILE A 122 -13.97 14.38 9.98
C ILE A 122 -14.66 13.56 11.09
N ASN A 123 -15.99 13.52 11.12
CA ASN A 123 -16.75 12.80 12.16
C ASN A 123 -16.58 11.28 12.06
N ARG A 124 -16.23 10.75 10.89
CA ARG A 124 -16.06 9.31 10.65
C ARG A 124 -14.71 8.78 11.11
N MET A 125 -13.74 9.66 11.28
CA MET A 125 -12.35 9.26 11.56
C MET A 125 -12.21 8.44 12.84
N ALA A 126 -12.86 8.89 13.92
CA ALA A 126 -12.86 8.19 15.20
C ALA A 126 -13.67 6.87 15.13
N GLU A 127 -14.80 6.87 14.44
CA GLU A 127 -15.66 5.68 14.27
C GLU A 127 -14.94 4.57 13.50
N ASP A 128 -14.19 4.96 12.48
CA ASP A 128 -13.48 4.04 11.60
C ASP A 128 -12.04 3.73 12.07
N ASN A 129 -11.53 4.41 13.11
CA ASN A 129 -10.14 4.36 13.57
C ASN A 129 -9.14 4.70 12.43
N VAL A 130 -9.44 5.75 11.68
CA VAL A 130 -8.63 6.25 10.56
C VAL A 130 -8.12 7.64 10.90
N VAL A 131 -6.83 7.87 10.68
CA VAL A 131 -6.23 9.19 10.82
C VAL A 131 -6.60 10.07 9.64
N LEU A 132 -7.10 11.29 9.88
CA LEU A 132 -7.25 12.31 8.85
C LEU A 132 -5.98 13.17 8.78
N ALA A 133 -5.25 13.07 7.68
CA ALA A 133 -4.17 14.00 7.36
C ALA A 133 -4.71 15.12 6.47
N GLN A 134 -4.81 16.33 7.01
CA GLN A 134 -5.37 17.46 6.30
C GLN A 134 -4.25 18.38 5.81
N TYR A 135 -4.13 18.56 4.51
CA TYR A 135 -3.06 19.35 3.88
C TYR A 135 -3.53 20.70 3.33
N GLY A 136 -4.84 20.94 3.26
CA GLY A 136 -5.39 22.26 2.94
C GLY A 136 -5.25 23.23 4.10
N TYR A 137 -5.67 24.49 3.89
CA TYR A 137 -5.69 25.51 4.98
C TYR A 137 -6.71 25.19 6.08
N GLY A 138 -7.55 24.25 5.85
CA GLY A 138 -8.24 23.39 6.78
C GLY A 138 -9.25 24.05 7.71
N ARG A 139 -9.61 23.21 8.66
CA ARG A 139 -10.42 23.59 9.81
C ARG A 139 -9.50 23.91 10.97
N THR A 140 -9.52 25.13 11.45
CA THR A 140 -8.78 25.53 12.66
C THR A 140 -9.26 24.74 13.89
N ASP A 141 -10.56 24.44 13.98
CA ASP A 141 -11.14 23.63 15.05
C ASP A 141 -10.67 22.16 15.01
N GLY A 142 -10.31 21.65 13.84
CA GLY A 142 -9.71 20.33 13.67
C GLY A 142 -8.34 20.15 14.36
N ALA A 143 -7.70 21.26 14.76
CA ALA A 143 -6.45 21.23 15.52
C ALA A 143 -6.66 20.94 17.02
N ASP A 144 -7.89 21.00 17.55
CA ASP A 144 -8.16 20.63 18.94
C ASP A 144 -8.21 19.11 19.12
N GLY A 145 -7.08 18.52 19.47
CA GLY A 145 -6.95 17.08 19.67
C GLY A 145 -7.80 16.51 20.82
N ARG A 146 -8.41 17.36 21.66
CA ARG A 146 -9.38 16.90 22.68
C ARG A 146 -10.74 16.59 22.05
N VAL A 147 -11.07 17.27 20.95
CA VAL A 147 -12.32 17.08 20.19
C VAL A 147 -12.09 16.12 19.02
N TRP A 148 -10.96 16.26 18.34
CA TRP A 148 -10.61 15.54 17.13
C TRP A 148 -9.27 14.79 17.26
N PRO A 149 -9.18 13.75 18.10
CA PRO A 149 -7.92 13.06 18.38
C PRO A 149 -7.33 12.33 17.16
N TRP A 150 -8.13 12.11 16.12
CA TRP A 150 -7.74 11.44 14.88
C TRP A 150 -7.41 12.40 13.72
N VAL A 151 -7.33 13.71 13.98
CA VAL A 151 -7.11 14.72 12.94
C VAL A 151 -5.74 15.38 13.12
N PHE A 152 -4.98 15.42 12.03
CA PHE A 152 -3.69 16.07 11.95
C PHE A 152 -3.70 17.11 10.84
N ASN A 153 -3.48 18.37 11.21
CA ASN A 153 -3.34 19.46 10.26
C ASN A 153 -1.86 19.67 9.93
N ALA A 154 -1.49 19.44 8.67
CA ALA A 154 -0.11 19.62 8.20
C ALA A 154 0.16 21.05 7.73
N ALA A 155 -0.86 21.85 7.43
CA ALA A 155 -0.74 23.25 7.02
C ALA A 155 -0.92 24.20 8.20
N SER A 156 -0.30 25.37 8.09
CA SER A 156 -0.54 26.50 9.01
C SER A 156 -1.96 27.05 8.85
N HIS A 157 -2.54 27.52 9.91
CA HIS A 157 -3.83 28.23 9.98
C HIS A 157 -3.62 29.63 10.51
#